data_1c4755dac0a911f1493e4cfc5c815f86
#
_entry.id   1c4755dac0a911f1493e4cfc5c815f86
#
_cell.length_a   1.000
_cell.length_b   1.000
_cell.length_c   1.000
_cell.angle_alpha   90.00
_cell.angle_beta   90.00
_cell.angle_gamma   90.00
#
_symmetry.space_group_name_H-M   'P 1'
#
loop_
_entity.id
_entity.type
_entity.pdbx_description
1 polymer ?
#
loop_
_entity_poly.entity_id
_entity_poly.type
_entity_poly.pdbx_seq_one_letter_code
_entity_poly.pdbx_strand_id
1 'polypeptide(L)'
;HVTEEKRRKVQEAMKALGYSPLQAARQMRGSGSNDIAVVVVPTITNNFSGWFAGDSVRSDTLELLRLKSRDNARTPMQWSTEKNAGFSEAEPWITVNDNYKTINAEASVKDPKSVFSYYKKLVQLRHEVPVITDGVYKLLDADNEKVYTYLRKNEDETLLVICNFTKETIVYPVGDFVEASQGTMFISNYDDAPQQYADAIELKPYGAYVYEIK
;
A
#
# COMPACT_ATOMS: atom_id res chain seq x y z
N HIS A 1 -22.81 -25.12 5.80
CA HIS A 1 -23.62 -25.30 4.58
C HIS A 1 -24.57 -24.11 4.46
N VAL A 2 -24.36 -23.24 3.50
CA VAL A 2 -25.32 -22.17 3.17
C VAL A 2 -26.33 -22.76 2.21
N THR A 3 -27.61 -22.78 2.58
CA THR A 3 -28.70 -23.29 1.73
C THR A 3 -28.86 -22.43 0.47
N GLU A 4 -29.33 -23.02 -0.62
CA GLU A 4 -29.56 -22.31 -1.87
C GLU A 4 -30.49 -21.09 -1.74
N GLU A 5 -31.49 -21.19 -0.89
CA GLU A 5 -32.40 -20.10 -0.58
C GLU A 5 -31.71 -18.89 0.07
N LYS A 6 -30.80 -19.15 1.03
CA LYS A 6 -29.99 -18.09 1.64
C LYS A 6 -29.03 -17.46 0.63
N ARG A 7 -28.45 -18.26 -0.27
CA ARG A 7 -27.58 -17.77 -1.34
C ARG A 7 -28.35 -16.86 -2.29
N ARG A 8 -29.56 -17.24 -2.68
CA ARG A 8 -30.44 -16.44 -3.55
C ARG A 8 -30.81 -15.11 -2.90
N LYS A 9 -31.27 -15.11 -1.63
CA LYS A 9 -31.61 -13.89 -0.88
C LYS A 9 -30.42 -12.92 -0.78
N VAL A 10 -29.22 -13.44 -0.56
CA VAL A 10 -28.01 -12.62 -0.55
C VAL A 10 -27.71 -12.03 -1.93
N GLN A 11 -27.83 -12.81 -2.99
CA GLN A 11 -27.63 -12.32 -4.36
C GLN A 11 -28.67 -11.28 -4.78
N GLU A 12 -29.92 -11.45 -4.40
CA GLU A 12 -31.00 -10.48 -4.65
C GLU A 12 -30.75 -9.17 -3.88
N ALA A 13 -30.33 -9.25 -2.61
CA ALA A 13 -29.97 -8.09 -1.80
C ALA A 13 -28.74 -7.37 -2.37
N MET A 14 -27.73 -8.10 -2.80
CA MET A 14 -26.54 -7.54 -3.46
C MET A 14 -26.90 -6.82 -4.75
N LYS A 15 -27.80 -7.40 -5.56
CA LYS A 15 -28.28 -6.79 -6.80
C LYS A 15 -29.10 -5.52 -6.54
N ALA A 16 -29.97 -5.55 -5.52
CA ALA A 16 -30.78 -4.39 -5.12
C ALA A 16 -29.95 -3.24 -4.58
N LEU A 17 -28.83 -3.53 -3.90
CA LEU A 17 -27.90 -2.55 -3.36
C LEU A 17 -26.80 -2.12 -4.36
N GLY A 18 -26.79 -2.65 -5.59
CA GLY A 18 -25.73 -2.41 -6.57
C GLY A 18 -24.36 -2.96 -6.12
N TYR A 19 -24.34 -3.83 -5.13
CA TYR A 19 -23.11 -4.40 -4.57
C TYR A 19 -22.63 -5.60 -5.40
N SER A 20 -21.42 -5.52 -5.94
CA SER A 20 -20.73 -6.63 -6.61
C SER A 20 -19.38 -6.86 -5.94
N PRO A 21 -19.12 -8.06 -5.36
CA PRO A 21 -17.81 -8.40 -4.79
C PRO A 21 -16.66 -8.29 -5.81
N LEU A 22 -16.96 -8.56 -7.08
CA LEU A 22 -16.02 -8.38 -8.18
C LEU A 22 -15.75 -6.90 -8.49
N GLN A 23 -16.72 -6.02 -8.22
CA GLN A 23 -16.55 -4.57 -8.38
C GLN A 23 -15.64 -4.00 -7.28
N ALA A 24 -15.82 -4.41 -6.03
CA ALA A 24 -14.92 -4.04 -4.93
C ALA A 24 -13.49 -4.55 -5.18
N ALA A 25 -13.33 -5.78 -5.66
CA ALA A 25 -12.03 -6.34 -6.02
C ALA A 25 -11.42 -5.71 -7.28
N ARG A 26 -12.26 -5.26 -8.24
CA ARG A 26 -11.83 -4.51 -9.42
C ARG A 26 -11.50 -3.05 -9.10
N GLN A 27 -12.21 -2.43 -8.16
CA GLN A 27 -11.87 -1.11 -7.64
C GLN A 27 -10.52 -1.09 -6.94
N MET A 28 -10.18 -2.17 -6.22
CA MET A 28 -8.83 -2.36 -5.66
C MET A 28 -7.74 -2.59 -6.73
N ARG A 29 -8.11 -2.94 -7.96
CA ARG A 29 -7.19 -3.18 -9.10
C ARG A 29 -7.17 -2.04 -10.13
N GLY A 30 -7.55 -0.82 -9.75
CA GLY A 30 -7.26 0.36 -10.55
C GLY A 30 -8.27 0.78 -11.62
N SER A 31 -9.51 0.26 -11.63
CA SER A 31 -10.57 0.87 -12.43
C SER A 31 -11.49 1.73 -11.57
N GLY A 32 -11.08 2.95 -11.28
CA GLY A 32 -11.94 3.97 -10.64
C GLY A 32 -11.79 4.13 -9.13
N SER A 33 -10.68 3.72 -8.51
CA SER A 33 -10.39 4.13 -7.15
C SER A 33 -9.62 5.45 -7.12
N ASN A 34 -10.06 6.33 -6.25
CA ASN A 34 -9.42 7.62 -6.01
C ASN A 34 -8.21 7.50 -5.08
N ASP A 35 -7.55 6.35 -5.03
CA ASP A 35 -6.54 6.07 -4.03
C ASP A 35 -5.13 6.32 -4.57
N ILE A 36 -4.32 7.02 -3.79
CA ILE A 36 -2.87 7.03 -3.97
C ILE A 36 -2.40 5.62 -3.59
N ALA A 37 -1.70 4.95 -4.49
CA ALA A 37 -1.14 3.62 -4.21
C ALA A 37 -0.07 3.74 -3.12
N VAL A 38 -0.40 3.34 -1.91
CA VAL A 38 0.57 3.17 -0.83
C VAL A 38 1.03 1.72 -0.86
N VAL A 39 2.27 1.50 -1.25
CA VAL A 39 2.88 0.17 -1.18
C VAL A 39 3.30 -0.09 0.26
N VAL A 40 2.45 -0.77 1.02
CA VAL A 40 2.84 -1.32 2.31
C VAL A 40 3.45 -2.69 2.06
N VAL A 41 4.76 -2.81 2.19
CA VAL A 41 5.43 -4.12 2.19
C VAL A 41 5.27 -4.71 3.60
N PRO A 42 4.46 -5.75 3.80
CA PRO A 42 4.38 -6.39 5.10
C PRO A 42 5.71 -7.09 5.39
N THR A 43 6.42 -6.62 6.40
CA THR A 43 7.57 -7.35 6.94
C THR A 43 7.04 -8.53 7.75
N ILE A 44 6.83 -9.66 7.08
CA ILE A 44 6.42 -10.90 7.74
C ILE A 44 7.66 -11.52 8.35
N THR A 45 7.89 -11.27 9.62
CA THR A 45 8.88 -12.02 10.39
C THR A 45 8.20 -13.28 10.91
N ASN A 46 8.71 -14.42 10.44
CA ASN A 46 8.12 -15.73 10.70
C ASN A 46 8.55 -16.27 12.06
N ASN A 47 7.71 -16.17 13.08
CA ASN A 47 7.90 -16.89 14.34
C ASN A 47 7.13 -18.22 14.39
N PHE A 48 7.20 -19.00 13.31
CA PHE A 48 6.65 -20.36 13.30
C PHE A 48 7.58 -21.40 13.92
N SER A 49 8.84 -21.05 14.22
CA SER A 49 9.83 -21.98 14.78
C SER A 49 9.47 -22.53 16.15
N GLY A 50 8.65 -21.84 16.94
CA GLY A 50 8.22 -22.31 18.26
C GLY A 50 7.05 -23.30 18.26
N TRP A 51 6.28 -23.40 17.19
CA TRP A 51 5.09 -24.27 17.11
C TRP A 51 5.39 -25.68 16.63
N PHE A 52 6.53 -25.88 15.98
CA PHE A 52 6.92 -27.16 15.40
C PHE A 52 8.33 -27.57 15.88
N ALA A 53 8.52 -27.55 17.20
CA ALA A 53 9.73 -28.09 17.83
C ALA A 53 9.75 -29.64 17.87
N GLY A 54 9.24 -30.27 16.81
CA GLY A 54 9.27 -31.71 16.63
C GLY A 54 9.92 -32.05 15.30
N ASP A 55 10.91 -32.94 15.31
CA ASP A 55 11.86 -33.31 14.27
C ASP A 55 11.33 -33.86 12.95
N SER A 56 10.06 -33.65 12.58
CA SER A 56 9.49 -34.33 11.42
C SER A 56 8.68 -33.53 10.43
N VAL A 57 8.66 -32.21 10.56
CA VAL A 57 7.98 -31.40 9.54
C VAL A 57 8.94 -31.14 8.38
N ARG A 58 8.61 -31.64 7.19
CA ARG A 58 9.40 -31.43 5.97
C ARG A 58 9.50 -29.91 5.66
N SER A 59 10.65 -29.48 5.16
CA SER A 59 10.93 -28.06 4.84
C SER A 59 9.90 -27.46 3.87
N ASP A 60 9.43 -28.23 2.90
CA ASP A 60 8.37 -27.88 1.95
C ASP A 60 7.02 -27.60 2.65
N THR A 61 6.69 -28.35 3.72
CA THR A 61 5.47 -28.14 4.51
C THR A 61 5.56 -26.84 5.33
N LEU A 62 6.71 -26.54 5.91
CA LEU A 62 6.95 -25.28 6.64
C LEU A 62 6.88 -24.07 5.71
N GLU A 63 7.42 -24.16 4.52
CA GLU A 63 7.35 -23.10 3.53
C GLU A 63 5.89 -22.85 3.08
N LEU A 64 5.13 -23.92 2.84
CA LEU A 64 3.71 -23.84 2.49
C LEU A 64 2.89 -23.19 3.62
N LEU A 65 3.16 -23.55 4.88
CA LEU A 65 2.53 -22.93 6.05
C LEU A 65 2.87 -21.44 6.17
N ARG A 66 4.13 -21.06 5.94
CA ARG A 66 4.56 -19.65 5.92
C ARG A 66 3.81 -18.84 4.88
N LEU A 67 3.61 -19.40 3.68
CA LEU A 67 2.93 -18.72 2.57
C LEU A 67 1.41 -18.64 2.74
N LYS A 68 0.78 -19.63 3.39
CA LYS A 68 -0.69 -19.78 3.42
C LYS A 68 -1.31 -19.52 4.78
N SER A 69 -0.53 -19.38 5.85
CA SER A 69 -1.07 -19.17 7.19
C SER A 69 -1.72 -17.79 7.33
N ARG A 70 -2.99 -17.79 7.77
CA ARG A 70 -3.74 -16.55 8.04
C ARG A 70 -3.23 -15.79 9.26
N ASP A 71 -2.67 -16.50 10.22
CA ASP A 71 -2.28 -15.94 11.52
C ASP A 71 -1.06 -15.03 11.40
N ASN A 72 -0.28 -15.17 10.33
CA ASN A 72 0.82 -14.26 10.00
C ASN A 72 0.39 -12.79 9.88
N ALA A 73 -0.83 -12.55 9.39
CA ALA A 73 -1.41 -11.23 9.23
C ALA A 73 -2.34 -10.82 10.39
N ARG A 74 -2.45 -11.65 11.44
CA ARG A 74 -3.40 -11.48 12.54
C ARG A 74 -2.71 -11.43 13.90
N THR A 75 -1.41 -11.20 13.93
CA THR A 75 -0.65 -10.99 15.15
C THR A 75 -1.20 -9.81 15.94
N PRO A 76 -1.08 -9.83 17.28
CA PRO A 76 -1.48 -8.70 18.12
C PRO A 76 -0.85 -7.38 17.68
N MET A 77 -1.62 -6.29 17.75
CA MET A 77 -1.12 -4.95 17.44
C MET A 77 0.01 -4.58 18.38
N GLN A 78 1.10 -4.11 17.81
CA GLN A 78 2.29 -3.67 18.56
C GLN A 78 2.13 -2.19 18.94
N TRP A 79 1.58 -1.94 20.13
CA TRP A 79 1.34 -0.56 20.61
C TRP A 79 2.59 0.10 21.15
N SER A 80 3.39 -0.67 21.96
CA SER A 80 4.56 -0.14 22.65
C SER A 80 5.64 -1.21 22.85
N THR A 81 6.71 -0.87 23.55
CA THR A 81 7.76 -1.81 23.98
C THR A 81 7.41 -2.60 25.22
N GLU A 82 6.25 -2.35 25.82
CA GLU A 82 5.77 -3.01 27.04
C GLU A 82 5.48 -4.51 26.83
N LYS A 83 5.21 -5.21 27.93
CA LYS A 83 4.86 -6.63 27.90
C LYS A 83 3.73 -6.87 26.88
N ASN A 84 3.85 -7.95 26.11
CA ASN A 84 2.92 -8.30 25.04
C ASN A 84 2.69 -7.14 24.03
N ALA A 85 3.71 -6.32 23.80
CA ALA A 85 3.65 -5.14 22.94
C ALA A 85 2.60 -4.09 23.40
N GLY A 86 2.24 -4.04 24.67
CA GLY A 86 1.17 -3.19 25.18
C GLY A 86 -0.24 -3.60 24.70
N PHE A 87 -0.38 -4.77 24.10
CA PHE A 87 -1.65 -5.25 23.55
C PHE A 87 -2.59 -5.80 24.64
N SER A 88 -2.04 -6.56 25.60
CA SER A 88 -2.81 -7.24 26.65
C SER A 88 -1.94 -7.55 27.86
N GLU A 89 -2.54 -7.53 29.05
CA GLU A 89 -1.90 -8.03 30.27
C GLU A 89 -1.81 -9.57 30.29
N ALA A 90 -2.82 -10.23 29.70
CA ALA A 90 -2.84 -11.67 29.52
C ALA A 90 -2.02 -12.06 28.29
N GLU A 91 -1.47 -13.27 28.28
CA GLU A 91 -0.75 -13.80 27.13
C GLU A 91 -1.70 -13.99 25.94
N PRO A 92 -1.43 -13.36 24.79
CA PRO A 92 -2.24 -13.50 23.60
C PRO A 92 -2.15 -14.93 23.03
N TRP A 93 -3.27 -15.47 22.56
CA TRP A 93 -3.31 -16.81 21.94
C TRP A 93 -2.59 -16.90 20.58
N ILE A 94 -2.45 -15.78 19.87
CA ILE A 94 -1.50 -15.64 18.75
C ILE A 94 -0.28 -14.89 19.29
N THR A 95 0.90 -15.46 19.08
CA THR A 95 2.15 -14.89 19.56
C THR A 95 2.40 -13.49 19.03
N VAL A 96 2.80 -12.57 19.91
CA VAL A 96 3.27 -11.24 19.51
C VAL A 96 4.56 -11.40 18.71
N ASN A 97 4.71 -10.60 17.65
CA ASN A 97 5.95 -10.60 16.87
C ASN A 97 7.09 -9.97 17.70
N ASP A 98 8.23 -10.63 17.79
CA ASP A 98 9.38 -10.22 18.62
C ASP A 98 9.95 -8.86 18.24
N ASN A 99 9.68 -8.37 17.03
CA ASN A 99 10.16 -7.07 16.58
C ASN A 99 9.42 -5.87 17.22
N TYR A 100 8.41 -6.10 18.07
CA TYR A 100 7.67 -5.03 18.76
C TYR A 100 8.56 -4.10 19.58
N LYS A 101 9.73 -4.59 20.00
CA LYS A 101 10.71 -3.78 20.74
C LYS A 101 11.30 -2.64 19.93
N THR A 102 11.30 -2.77 18.60
CA THR A 102 11.84 -1.78 17.67
C THR A 102 10.78 -1.22 16.73
N ILE A 103 9.75 -2.00 16.40
CA ILE A 103 8.66 -1.62 15.50
C ILE A 103 7.34 -1.65 16.28
N ASN A 104 6.84 -0.49 16.63
CA ASN A 104 5.57 -0.35 17.35
C ASN A 104 4.92 1.01 17.06
N ALA A 105 3.65 1.13 17.44
CA ALA A 105 2.86 2.34 17.19
C ALA A 105 3.43 3.57 17.90
N GLU A 106 3.88 3.41 19.15
CA GLU A 106 4.43 4.53 19.93
C GLU A 106 5.67 5.13 19.28
N ALA A 107 6.60 4.29 18.82
CA ALA A 107 7.78 4.72 18.09
C ALA A 107 7.41 5.37 16.75
N SER A 108 6.47 4.75 16.01
CA SER A 108 6.03 5.26 14.70
C SER A 108 5.35 6.62 14.79
N VAL A 109 4.56 6.87 15.84
CA VAL A 109 3.90 8.18 16.05
C VAL A 109 4.92 9.28 16.36
N LYS A 110 6.01 8.94 17.07
CA LYS A 110 7.07 9.90 17.44
C LYS A 110 8.04 10.19 16.29
N ASP A 111 8.16 9.28 15.34
CA ASP A 111 9.08 9.42 14.21
C ASP A 111 8.40 10.15 13.02
N PRO A 112 8.85 11.37 12.67
CA PRO A 112 8.31 12.13 11.53
C PRO A 112 8.56 11.47 10.18
N LYS A 113 9.51 10.52 10.08
CA LYS A 113 9.87 9.77 8.87
C LYS A 113 9.25 8.38 8.83
N SER A 114 8.44 8.02 9.81
CA SER A 114 7.77 6.71 9.85
C SER A 114 6.71 6.58 8.74
N VAL A 115 6.38 5.34 8.43
CA VAL A 115 5.24 5.02 7.54
C VAL A 115 3.94 5.64 8.06
N PHE A 116 3.73 5.64 9.39
CA PHE A 116 2.56 6.28 10.01
C PHE A 116 2.50 7.78 9.69
N SER A 117 3.60 8.50 9.89
CA SER A 117 3.68 9.94 9.65
C SER A 117 3.49 10.27 8.16
N TYR A 118 4.07 9.47 7.27
CA TYR A 118 3.88 9.61 5.83
C TYR A 118 2.42 9.35 5.42
N TYR A 119 1.81 8.29 5.94
CA TYR A 119 0.41 7.97 5.67
C TYR A 119 -0.54 9.06 6.19
N LYS A 120 -0.28 9.57 7.39
CA LYS A 120 -1.02 10.71 7.96
C LYS A 120 -0.99 11.93 7.02
N LYS A 121 0.19 12.24 6.45
CA LYS A 121 0.34 13.31 5.45
C LYS A 121 -0.47 13.03 4.18
N LEU A 122 -0.46 11.80 3.67
CA LEU A 122 -1.26 11.42 2.50
C LEU A 122 -2.76 11.57 2.75
N VAL A 123 -3.24 11.17 3.92
CA VAL A 123 -4.66 11.34 4.31
C VAL A 123 -5.01 12.82 4.39
N GLN A 124 -4.15 13.63 4.97
CA GLN A 124 -4.35 15.09 5.03
C GLN A 124 -4.43 15.69 3.62
N LEU A 125 -3.48 15.38 2.74
CA LEU A 125 -3.49 15.84 1.35
C LEU A 125 -4.77 15.44 0.61
N ARG A 126 -5.27 14.23 0.87
CA ARG A 126 -6.53 13.74 0.29
C ARG A 126 -7.73 14.61 0.70
N HIS A 127 -7.72 15.20 1.90
CA HIS A 127 -8.78 16.09 2.37
C HIS A 127 -8.62 17.54 1.89
N GLU A 128 -7.38 17.99 1.71
CA GLU A 128 -7.07 19.39 1.43
C GLU A 128 -6.92 19.69 -0.06
N VAL A 129 -6.60 18.70 -0.88
CA VAL A 129 -6.26 18.87 -2.31
C VAL A 129 -7.32 18.20 -3.19
N PRO A 130 -8.25 19.00 -3.78
CA PRO A 130 -9.41 18.48 -4.51
C PRO A 130 -9.04 17.57 -5.69
N VAL A 131 -7.99 17.85 -6.43
CA VAL A 131 -7.58 17.04 -7.58
C VAL A 131 -7.28 15.58 -7.20
N ILE A 132 -6.93 15.30 -5.96
CA ILE A 132 -6.69 13.93 -5.47
C ILE A 132 -8.00 13.15 -5.40
N THR A 133 -9.11 13.80 -5.04
CA THR A 133 -10.44 13.16 -4.92
C THR A 133 -11.27 13.29 -6.19
N ASP A 134 -11.33 14.48 -6.76
CA ASP A 134 -12.28 14.83 -7.82
C ASP A 134 -11.65 14.81 -9.22
N GLY A 135 -10.30 14.80 -9.31
CA GLY A 135 -9.60 14.79 -10.58
C GLY A 135 -9.90 13.54 -11.42
N VAL A 136 -9.94 13.71 -12.73
CA VAL A 136 -10.05 12.62 -13.69
C VAL A 136 -8.75 11.82 -13.71
N TYR A 137 -8.87 10.50 -13.63
CA TYR A 137 -7.74 9.59 -13.74
C TYR A 137 -7.43 9.28 -15.19
N LYS A 138 -6.14 9.36 -15.59
CA LYS A 138 -5.65 8.91 -16.88
C LYS A 138 -4.39 8.07 -16.70
N LEU A 139 -4.49 6.77 -16.99
CA LEU A 139 -3.32 5.90 -17.03
C LEU A 139 -2.40 6.31 -18.18
N LEU A 140 -1.10 6.37 -17.88
CA LEU A 140 -0.03 6.49 -18.86
C LEU A 140 0.75 5.17 -18.90
N ASP A 141 1.51 4.92 -19.97
CA ASP A 141 2.42 3.76 -20.07
C ASP A 141 1.80 2.44 -19.56
N ALA A 142 0.63 2.09 -20.13
CA ALA A 142 -0.22 1.00 -19.62
C ALA A 142 0.43 -0.39 -19.68
N ASP A 143 1.41 -0.59 -20.54
CA ASP A 143 2.10 -1.86 -20.75
C ASP A 143 3.37 -2.02 -19.89
N ASN A 144 3.70 -1.03 -19.08
CA ASN A 144 4.88 -1.06 -18.22
C ASN A 144 4.62 -1.89 -16.95
N GLU A 145 5.29 -3.01 -16.81
CA GLU A 145 5.16 -3.91 -15.66
C GLU A 145 5.96 -3.45 -14.42
N LYS A 146 6.86 -2.47 -14.57
CA LYS A 146 7.78 -2.03 -13.53
C LYS A 146 7.42 -0.68 -12.92
N VAL A 147 6.91 0.23 -13.75
CA VAL A 147 6.58 1.61 -13.35
C VAL A 147 5.10 1.86 -13.58
N TYR A 148 4.42 2.34 -12.57
CA TYR A 148 3.02 2.73 -12.65
C TYR A 148 2.92 4.24 -12.72
N THR A 149 2.43 4.76 -13.86
CA THR A 149 2.38 6.19 -14.13
C THR A 149 0.97 6.60 -14.52
N TYR A 150 0.47 7.67 -13.89
CA TYR A 150 -0.86 8.20 -14.21
C TYR A 150 -0.97 9.69 -13.90
N LEU A 151 -1.98 10.31 -14.49
CA LEU A 151 -2.41 11.68 -14.18
C LEU A 151 -3.67 11.67 -13.32
N ARG A 152 -3.74 12.67 -12.44
CA ARG A 152 -4.97 13.16 -11.81
C ARG A 152 -5.15 14.60 -12.23
N LYS A 153 -6.25 14.93 -12.89
CA LYS A 153 -6.50 16.26 -13.44
C LYS A 153 -7.91 16.74 -13.14
N ASN A 154 -8.03 17.97 -12.67
CA ASN A 154 -9.27 18.73 -12.63
C ASN A 154 -9.12 20.03 -13.47
N GLU A 155 -10.00 21.01 -13.25
CA GLU A 155 -9.96 22.28 -13.99
C GLU A 155 -8.76 23.15 -13.62
N ASP A 156 -8.29 23.05 -12.36
CA ASP A 156 -7.28 23.93 -11.78
C ASP A 156 -5.88 23.31 -11.73
N GLU A 157 -5.80 21.99 -11.52
CA GLU A 157 -4.56 21.30 -11.16
C GLU A 157 -4.38 19.98 -11.94
N THR A 158 -3.13 19.64 -12.18
CA THR A 158 -2.76 18.33 -12.71
C THR A 158 -1.62 17.73 -11.89
N LEU A 159 -1.84 16.53 -11.35
CA LEU A 159 -0.80 15.75 -10.68
C LEU A 159 -0.35 14.61 -11.58
N LEU A 160 0.96 14.52 -11.76
CA LEU A 160 1.64 13.37 -12.37
C LEU A 160 2.16 12.46 -11.25
N VAL A 161 1.71 11.23 -11.23
CA VAL A 161 2.13 10.22 -10.26
C VAL A 161 2.98 9.17 -10.96
N ILE A 162 4.16 8.88 -10.42
CA ILE A 162 5.11 7.91 -10.96
C ILE A 162 5.58 7.00 -9.82
N CYS A 163 5.32 5.71 -9.91
CA CYS A 163 5.67 4.73 -8.88
C CYS A 163 6.52 3.60 -9.46
N ASN A 164 7.72 3.41 -8.94
CA ASN A 164 8.57 2.28 -9.25
C ASN A 164 8.23 1.10 -8.33
N PHE A 165 7.73 0.00 -8.87
CA PHE A 165 7.36 -1.20 -8.12
C PHE A 165 8.49 -2.24 -8.02
N THR A 166 9.73 -1.84 -8.36
CA THR A 166 10.88 -2.74 -8.34
C THR A 166 11.92 -2.34 -7.30
N LYS A 167 12.83 -3.25 -7.01
CA LYS A 167 14.03 -3.01 -6.19
C LYS A 167 15.20 -2.39 -6.99
N GLU A 168 14.98 -2.09 -8.26
CA GLU A 168 15.98 -1.53 -9.16
C GLU A 168 15.80 -0.02 -9.27
N THR A 169 16.89 0.70 -9.51
CA THR A 169 16.81 2.09 -9.98
C THR A 169 16.46 2.09 -11.47
N ILE A 170 15.46 2.87 -11.85
CA ILE A 170 14.97 2.95 -13.22
C ILE A 170 15.09 4.39 -13.72
N VAL A 171 15.69 4.57 -14.90
CA VAL A 171 15.60 5.83 -15.63
C VAL A 171 14.32 5.78 -16.47
N TYR A 172 13.34 6.61 -16.12
CA TYR A 172 12.01 6.61 -16.72
C TYR A 172 11.83 7.81 -17.64
N PRO A 173 11.44 7.61 -18.93
CA PRO A 173 11.32 8.66 -19.92
C PRO A 173 9.98 9.39 -19.78
N VAL A 174 9.87 10.29 -18.85
CA VAL A 174 8.63 11.06 -18.57
C VAL A 174 8.16 11.84 -19.79
N GLY A 175 9.11 12.42 -20.55
CA GLY A 175 8.83 13.22 -21.73
C GLY A 175 8.06 12.50 -22.85
N ASP A 176 8.13 11.16 -22.88
CA ASP A 176 7.39 10.36 -23.86
C ASP A 176 5.88 10.34 -23.57
N PHE A 177 5.47 10.67 -22.34
CA PHE A 177 4.08 10.53 -21.87
C PHE A 177 3.42 11.84 -21.49
N VAL A 178 4.20 12.86 -21.16
CA VAL A 178 3.72 14.15 -20.65
C VAL A 178 4.41 15.29 -21.37
N GLU A 179 3.63 16.14 -22.08
CA GLU A 179 4.14 17.29 -22.82
C GLU A 179 4.67 18.43 -21.91
N ALA A 180 4.28 18.44 -20.66
CA ALA A 180 4.69 19.47 -19.70
C ALA A 180 6.15 19.28 -19.29
N SER A 181 7.00 20.19 -19.71
CA SER A 181 8.46 20.14 -19.49
C SER A 181 8.92 20.52 -18.08
N GLN A 182 8.03 20.98 -17.20
CA GLN A 182 8.40 21.42 -15.85
C GLN A 182 7.28 21.12 -14.83
N GLY A 183 7.47 20.05 -14.07
CA GLY A 183 6.66 19.77 -12.88
C GLY A 183 7.44 20.10 -11.62
N THR A 184 6.74 20.55 -10.60
CA THR A 184 7.29 20.78 -9.27
C THR A 184 6.93 19.61 -8.37
N MET A 185 7.90 19.12 -7.57
CA MET A 185 7.68 18.05 -6.62
C MET A 185 6.56 18.42 -5.66
N PHE A 186 5.50 17.63 -5.66
CA PHE A 186 4.37 17.73 -4.74
C PHE A 186 4.60 16.87 -3.50
N ILE A 187 4.93 15.61 -3.68
CA ILE A 187 5.28 14.68 -2.59
C ILE A 187 6.12 13.52 -3.12
N SER A 188 7.04 13.03 -2.29
CA SER A 188 7.81 11.82 -2.53
C SER A 188 8.03 11.06 -1.22
N ASN A 189 8.28 9.74 -1.32
CA ASN A 189 8.75 8.92 -0.21
C ASN A 189 10.28 8.97 -0.03
N TYR A 190 10.99 9.73 -0.87
CA TYR A 190 12.43 10.02 -0.76
C TYR A 190 12.67 11.50 -0.53
N ASP A 191 13.43 11.85 0.52
CA ASP A 191 13.76 13.23 0.86
C ASP A 191 14.61 13.93 -0.24
N ASP A 192 15.41 13.18 -0.97
CA ASP A 192 16.32 13.63 -2.01
C ASP A 192 15.78 13.41 -3.44
N ALA A 193 14.48 13.22 -3.58
CA ALA A 193 13.84 13.15 -4.89
C ALA A 193 14.01 14.48 -5.65
N PRO A 194 14.20 14.44 -6.99
CA PRO A 194 14.36 15.65 -7.80
C PRO A 194 13.16 16.59 -7.64
N GLN A 195 13.42 17.86 -7.35
CA GLN A 195 12.37 18.86 -7.18
C GLN A 195 11.64 19.20 -8.48
N GLN A 196 12.30 18.95 -9.59
CA GLN A 196 11.75 19.10 -10.95
C GLN A 196 12.16 17.88 -11.77
N TYR A 197 11.36 17.51 -12.73
CA TYR A 197 11.74 16.49 -13.70
C TYR A 197 12.09 17.12 -15.05
N ALA A 198 12.98 16.43 -15.78
CA ALA A 198 13.29 16.71 -17.19
C ALA A 198 12.60 15.64 -18.06
N ASP A 199 13.08 15.45 -19.29
CA ASP A 199 12.56 14.43 -20.22
C ASP A 199 12.66 13.00 -19.65
N ALA A 200 13.61 12.77 -18.75
CA ALA A 200 13.74 11.53 -18.02
C ALA A 200 13.97 11.78 -16.52
N ILE A 201 13.53 10.84 -15.70
CA ILE A 201 13.69 10.87 -14.24
C ILE A 201 14.29 9.56 -13.72
N GLU A 202 15.23 9.68 -12.79
CA GLU A 202 15.73 8.52 -12.07
C GLU A 202 14.79 8.19 -10.91
N LEU A 203 14.17 7.02 -10.98
CA LEU A 203 13.29 6.47 -9.97
C LEU A 203 14.08 5.51 -9.08
N LYS A 204 14.21 5.83 -7.81
CA LYS A 204 14.81 4.95 -6.82
C LYS A 204 13.98 3.68 -6.59
N PRO A 205 14.55 2.61 -6.03
CA PRO A 205 13.80 1.41 -5.67
C PRO A 205 12.54 1.74 -4.85
N TYR A 206 11.39 1.26 -5.30
CA TYR A 206 10.10 1.55 -4.64
C TYR A 206 9.81 3.05 -4.45
N GLY A 207 10.37 3.89 -5.30
CA GLY A 207 10.13 5.34 -5.30
C GLY A 207 8.73 5.67 -5.76
N ALA A 208 8.05 6.53 -5.03
CA ALA A 208 6.76 7.10 -5.39
C ALA A 208 6.90 8.62 -5.44
N TYR A 209 6.81 9.18 -6.64
CA TYR A 209 7.01 10.59 -6.92
C TYR A 209 5.75 11.20 -7.47
N VAL A 210 5.33 12.31 -6.92
CA VAL A 210 4.17 13.07 -7.41
C VAL A 210 4.63 14.49 -7.73
N TYR A 211 4.35 14.91 -8.94
CA TYR A 211 4.63 16.26 -9.41
C TYR A 211 3.34 16.99 -9.75
N GLU A 212 3.27 18.25 -9.35
CA GLU A 212 2.29 19.17 -9.92
C GLU A 212 2.83 19.66 -11.26
N ILE A 213 2.04 19.48 -12.33
CA ILE A 213 2.38 19.93 -13.68
C ILE A 213 1.41 21.01 -14.13
N LYS A 214 1.93 22.02 -14.81
CA LYS A 214 1.17 23.19 -15.34
C LYS A 214 1.01 23.10 -16.84
#